data_78511a675cd83424fd8c908c59231b4d
#
_entry.id   78511a675cd83424fd8c908c59231b4d
#
_cell.length_a   1.000
_cell.length_b   1.000
_cell.length_c   1.000
_cell.angle_alpha   90.00
_cell.angle_beta   90.00
_cell.angle_gamma   90.00
#
_symmetry.space_group_name_H-M   'P 1'
#
loop_
_entity.id
_entity.type
_entity.pdbx_description
1 polymer ?
#
loop_
_entity_poly.entity_id
_entity_poly.type
_entity_poly.pdbx_seq_one_letter_code
_entity_poly.pdbx_strand_id
1 'polypeptide(L)'
;MEISPNIQAFVFHFGEMGSRWGFNRTVGQMYALLVVNESPLSANDLASALNISRGNVSMGLKELQSWRLVQVSHIPGDRKEYYRVTGSIWDMANTIFEERKKREVDPTLSLLRTNLLVSANNPQEEYAQQKMQEIHDLLEMLTQWAGELQRLSPENLSALMKLGAGVSKMLSVKEQLFPSQTKAQGNDFER
;
A
#
# COMPACT_ATOMS: atom_id res chain seq x y z
N MET A 1 1.59 25.52 17.78
CA MET A 1 2.90 25.00 17.38
C MET A 1 3.19 25.52 15.98
N GLU A 2 4.30 26.23 15.80
CA GLU A 2 4.76 26.65 14.47
C GLU A 2 5.62 25.55 13.87
N ILE A 3 5.31 25.14 12.64
CA ILE A 3 6.10 24.15 11.87
C ILE A 3 6.87 24.86 10.77
N SER A 4 8.10 24.42 10.51
CA SER A 4 8.93 25.02 9.46
C SER A 4 8.32 24.81 8.07
N PRO A 5 8.60 25.68 7.09
CA PRO A 5 8.06 25.56 5.72
C PRO A 5 8.34 24.19 5.08
N ASN A 6 9.51 23.59 5.33
CA ASN A 6 9.88 22.29 4.82
C ASN A 6 9.00 21.17 5.40
N ILE A 7 8.77 21.19 6.72
CA ILE A 7 7.87 20.24 7.39
C ILE A 7 6.45 20.43 6.86
N GLN A 8 6.01 21.67 6.71
CA GLN A 8 4.68 21.97 6.17
C GLN A 8 4.49 21.42 4.75
N ALA A 9 5.47 21.63 3.87
CA ALA A 9 5.43 21.09 2.51
C ALA A 9 5.36 19.55 2.50
N PHE A 10 6.15 18.87 3.34
CA PHE A 10 6.09 17.42 3.49
C PHE A 10 4.71 16.95 3.98
N VAL A 11 4.19 17.56 5.04
CA VAL A 11 2.89 17.23 5.62
C VAL A 11 1.75 17.39 4.62
N PHE A 12 1.74 18.48 3.85
CA PHE A 12 0.75 18.69 2.80
C PHE A 12 0.86 17.64 1.70
N HIS A 13 2.07 17.40 1.20
CA HIS A 13 2.30 16.42 0.15
C HIS A 13 1.90 15.00 0.60
N PHE A 14 2.24 14.63 1.82
CA PHE A 14 1.88 13.33 2.38
C PHE A 14 0.36 13.18 2.57
N GLY A 15 -0.35 14.26 2.91
CA GLY A 15 -1.81 14.28 2.94
C GLY A 15 -2.43 14.01 1.56
N GLU A 16 -1.90 14.63 0.51
CA GLU A 16 -2.36 14.38 -0.87
C GLU A 16 -2.09 12.93 -1.31
N MET A 17 -0.90 12.40 -1.00
CA MET A 17 -0.58 10.99 -1.25
C MET A 17 -1.49 10.06 -0.45
N GLY A 18 -1.72 10.35 0.83
CA GLY A 18 -2.62 9.60 1.69
C GLY A 18 -4.02 9.49 1.10
N SER A 19 -4.52 10.59 0.54
CA SER A 19 -5.83 10.61 -0.14
C SER A 19 -5.89 9.64 -1.33
N ARG A 20 -4.82 9.54 -2.11
CA ARG A 20 -4.70 8.56 -3.21
C ARG A 20 -4.55 7.12 -2.70
N TRP A 21 -4.10 6.93 -1.48
CA TRP A 21 -3.92 5.62 -0.85
C TRP A 21 -5.13 5.18 -0.02
N GLY A 22 -6.23 5.95 -0.05
CA GLY A 22 -7.47 5.62 0.64
C GLY A 22 -7.58 6.14 2.08
N PHE A 23 -6.65 7.01 2.51
CA PHE A 23 -6.78 7.81 3.72
C PHE A 23 -7.57 9.10 3.44
N ASN A 24 -8.24 9.63 4.45
CA ASN A 24 -8.63 11.03 4.41
C ASN A 24 -7.37 11.92 4.38
N ARG A 25 -7.38 12.98 3.55
CA ARG A 25 -6.26 13.93 3.43
C ARG A 25 -5.77 14.44 4.79
N THR A 26 -6.70 14.81 5.66
CA THR A 26 -6.41 15.33 7.00
C THR A 26 -5.75 14.26 7.89
N VAL A 27 -6.18 13.00 7.77
CA VAL A 27 -5.58 11.87 8.48
C VAL A 27 -4.14 11.65 8.03
N GLY A 28 -3.89 11.70 6.72
CA GLY A 28 -2.52 11.65 6.17
C GLY A 28 -1.63 12.79 6.67
N GLN A 29 -2.16 14.02 6.74
CA GLN A 29 -1.42 15.17 7.27
C GLN A 29 -1.11 15.02 8.76
N MET A 30 -2.06 14.55 9.58
CA MET A 30 -1.82 14.28 11.00
C MET A 30 -0.75 13.22 11.21
N TYR A 31 -0.83 12.13 10.43
CA TYR A 31 0.16 11.07 10.51
C TYR A 31 1.55 11.56 10.11
N ALA A 32 1.67 12.29 9.00
CA ALA A 32 2.93 12.86 8.54
C ALA A 32 3.55 13.80 9.59
N LEU A 33 2.73 14.64 10.25
CA LEU A 33 3.21 15.53 11.31
C LEU A 33 3.71 14.74 12.52
N LEU A 34 3.02 13.66 12.90
CA LEU A 34 3.46 12.77 13.99
C LEU A 34 4.75 12.02 13.64
N VAL A 35 4.93 11.61 12.38
CA VAL A 35 6.14 10.90 11.91
C VAL A 35 7.39 11.78 11.99
N VAL A 36 7.26 13.05 11.61
CA VAL A 36 8.43 13.97 11.59
C VAL A 36 8.68 14.66 12.91
N ASN A 37 7.85 14.40 13.91
CA ASN A 37 7.98 15.02 15.23
C ASN A 37 8.57 14.02 16.24
N GLU A 38 9.71 14.36 16.82
CA GLU A 38 10.40 13.49 17.78
C GLU A 38 9.58 13.32 19.08
N SER A 39 8.92 14.40 19.51
CA SER A 39 8.10 14.42 20.73
C SER A 39 6.64 14.06 20.43
N PRO A 40 5.95 13.34 21.34
CA PRO A 40 4.53 13.10 21.20
C PRO A 40 3.74 14.41 21.15
N LEU A 41 2.69 14.46 20.32
CA LEU A 41 1.83 15.64 20.15
C LEU A 41 0.48 15.42 20.77
N SER A 42 -0.08 16.47 21.42
CA SER A 42 -1.47 16.46 21.87
C SER A 42 -2.43 16.74 20.70
N ALA A 43 -3.72 16.42 20.88
CA ALA A 43 -4.76 16.78 19.90
C ALA A 43 -4.82 18.30 19.64
N ASN A 44 -4.51 19.13 20.64
CA ASN A 44 -4.47 20.57 20.48
C ASN A 44 -3.28 21.03 19.62
N ASP A 45 -2.11 20.38 19.75
CA ASP A 45 -0.95 20.67 18.94
C ASP A 45 -1.20 20.35 17.46
N LEU A 46 -1.82 19.20 17.19
CA LEU A 46 -2.25 18.80 15.85
C LEU A 46 -3.26 19.78 15.26
N ALA A 47 -4.29 20.15 16.02
CA ALA A 47 -5.31 21.11 15.58
C ALA A 47 -4.69 22.46 15.22
N SER A 48 -3.80 22.97 16.07
CA SER A 48 -3.11 24.25 15.88
C SER A 48 -2.14 24.22 14.70
N ALA A 49 -1.30 23.18 14.60
CA ALA A 49 -0.28 23.06 13.56
C ALA A 49 -0.89 22.89 12.15
N LEU A 50 -2.00 22.15 12.04
CA LEU A 50 -2.66 21.86 10.76
C LEU A 50 -3.81 22.82 10.44
N ASN A 51 -4.15 23.73 11.37
CA ASN A 51 -5.29 24.63 11.26
C ASN A 51 -6.62 23.91 10.98
N ILE A 52 -6.91 22.85 11.74
CA ILE A 52 -8.11 22.01 11.60
C ILE A 52 -8.89 21.96 12.90
N SER A 53 -10.19 21.63 12.81
CA SER A 53 -11.06 21.53 13.99
C SER A 53 -10.67 20.38 14.91
N ARG A 54 -10.93 20.53 16.21
CA ARG A 54 -10.73 19.46 17.20
C ARG A 54 -11.53 18.19 16.88
N GLY A 55 -12.73 18.35 16.27
CA GLY A 55 -13.55 17.23 15.84
C GLY A 55 -12.83 16.41 14.75
N ASN A 56 -12.24 17.08 13.74
CA ASN A 56 -11.46 16.42 12.70
C ASN A 56 -10.24 15.71 13.28
N VAL A 57 -9.54 16.33 14.23
CA VAL A 57 -8.40 15.69 14.91
C VAL A 57 -8.86 14.45 15.67
N SER A 58 -9.93 14.52 16.43
CA SER A 58 -10.45 13.37 17.20
C SER A 58 -10.84 12.19 16.28
N MET A 59 -11.53 12.49 15.18
CA MET A 59 -11.89 11.44 14.19
C MET A 59 -10.66 10.82 13.56
N GLY A 60 -9.71 11.64 13.10
CA GLY A 60 -8.51 11.15 12.45
C GLY A 60 -7.58 10.39 13.38
N LEU A 61 -7.45 10.79 14.64
CA LEU A 61 -6.69 10.03 15.64
C LEU A 61 -7.32 8.65 15.90
N LYS A 62 -8.66 8.55 15.97
CA LYS A 62 -9.36 7.27 16.08
C LYS A 62 -9.10 6.38 14.86
N GLU A 63 -9.11 6.95 13.67
CA GLU A 63 -8.79 6.23 12.44
C GLU A 63 -7.35 5.71 12.47
N LEU A 64 -6.35 6.55 12.77
CA LEU A 64 -4.95 6.15 12.89
C LEU A 64 -4.71 5.10 13.99
N GLN A 65 -5.44 5.17 15.10
CA GLN A 65 -5.40 4.16 16.15
C GLN A 65 -6.04 2.83 15.71
N SER A 66 -7.15 2.87 14.96
CA SER A 66 -7.78 1.66 14.42
C SER A 66 -6.86 0.89 13.46
N TRP A 67 -5.99 1.61 12.76
CA TRP A 67 -4.94 1.05 11.90
C TRP A 67 -3.65 0.73 12.65
N ARG A 68 -3.61 0.94 13.96
CA ARG A 68 -2.43 0.72 14.81
C ARG A 68 -1.19 1.52 14.39
N LEU A 69 -1.38 2.61 13.68
CA LEU A 69 -0.32 3.51 13.25
C LEU A 69 0.10 4.50 14.34
N VAL A 70 -0.80 4.77 15.28
CA VAL A 70 -0.60 5.74 16.35
C VAL A 70 -1.07 5.16 17.68
N GLN A 71 -0.34 5.46 18.74
CA GLN A 71 -0.70 5.08 20.11
C GLN A 71 -0.75 6.31 21.02
N VAL A 72 -1.55 6.19 22.09
CA VAL A 72 -1.58 7.18 23.17
C VAL A 72 -0.34 7.04 24.04
N SER A 73 0.19 8.20 24.45
CA SER A 73 1.30 8.33 25.40
C SER A 73 0.90 9.31 26.46
N HIS A 74 1.28 9.07 27.70
CA HIS A 74 1.04 9.96 28.84
C HIS A 74 2.35 10.57 29.30
N ILE A 75 2.35 11.87 29.55
CA ILE A 75 3.47 12.59 30.12
C ILE A 75 3.23 12.72 31.63
N PRO A 76 4.15 12.29 32.49
CA PRO A 76 4.01 12.42 33.94
C PRO A 76 3.75 13.88 34.34
N GLY A 77 2.69 14.11 35.12
CA GLY A 77 2.29 15.47 35.56
C GLY A 77 1.39 16.24 34.60
N ASP A 78 1.12 15.74 33.41
CA ASP A 78 0.12 16.31 32.50
C ASP A 78 -1.10 15.38 32.37
N ARG A 79 -2.31 15.96 32.37
CA ARG A 79 -3.57 15.21 32.22
C ARG A 79 -3.99 15.03 30.77
N LYS A 80 -3.24 15.59 29.81
CA LYS A 80 -3.53 15.49 28.38
C LYS A 80 -3.07 14.16 27.84
N GLU A 81 -3.80 13.68 26.84
CA GLU A 81 -3.35 12.59 25.98
C GLU A 81 -2.39 13.14 24.91
N TYR A 82 -1.31 12.42 24.73
CA TYR A 82 -0.34 12.66 23.69
C TYR A 82 -0.32 11.47 22.74
N TYR A 83 0.02 11.71 21.50
CA TYR A 83 0.00 10.72 20.44
C TYR A 83 1.38 10.62 19.81
N ARG A 84 1.80 9.42 19.56
CA ARG A 84 3.05 9.12 18.85
C ARG A 84 2.85 7.99 17.87
N VAL A 85 3.69 7.93 16.83
CA VAL A 85 3.72 6.85 15.83
C VAL A 85 4.12 5.53 16.49
N THR A 86 3.53 4.45 16.01
CA THR A 86 3.84 3.08 16.42
C THR A 86 4.69 2.41 15.35
N GLY A 87 5.75 1.72 15.75
CA GLY A 87 6.58 0.96 14.84
C GLY A 87 7.50 1.81 13.95
N SER A 88 8.04 1.17 12.95
CA SER A 88 8.95 1.74 11.94
C SER A 88 8.18 2.25 10.71
N ILE A 89 8.88 2.95 9.82
CA ILE A 89 8.36 3.33 8.49
C ILE A 89 7.98 2.07 7.67
N TRP A 90 8.68 0.96 7.89
CA TRP A 90 8.36 -0.31 7.28
C TRP A 90 7.02 -0.89 7.77
N ASP A 91 6.76 -0.81 9.07
CA ASP A 91 5.47 -1.24 9.65
C ASP A 91 4.31 -0.39 9.13
N MET A 92 4.53 0.91 8.94
CA MET A 92 3.58 1.81 8.28
C MET A 92 3.26 1.35 6.86
N ALA A 93 4.29 1.09 6.05
CA ALA A 93 4.12 0.68 4.66
C ALA A 93 3.33 -0.65 4.57
N ASN A 94 3.66 -1.61 5.42
CA ASN A 94 2.94 -2.88 5.51
C ASN A 94 1.48 -2.68 5.92
N THR A 95 1.21 -1.84 6.92
CA THR A 95 -0.16 -1.55 7.35
C THR A 95 -0.99 -0.92 6.23
N ILE A 96 -0.43 0.05 5.50
CA ILE A 96 -1.09 0.69 4.36
C ILE A 96 -1.37 -0.35 3.27
N PHE A 97 -0.41 -1.20 2.95
CA PHE A 97 -0.57 -2.26 1.95
C PHE A 97 -1.71 -3.22 2.33
N GLU A 98 -1.73 -3.72 3.58
CA GLU A 98 -2.77 -4.62 4.07
C GLU A 98 -4.17 -3.99 4.01
N GLU A 99 -4.30 -2.74 4.42
CA GLU A 99 -5.59 -2.05 4.36
C GLU A 99 -6.07 -1.82 2.92
N ARG A 100 -5.17 -1.56 1.99
CA ARG A 100 -5.51 -1.46 0.56
C ARG A 100 -5.89 -2.83 -0.02
N LYS A 101 -5.13 -3.87 0.32
CA LYS A 101 -5.46 -5.23 -0.08
C LYS A 101 -6.89 -5.61 0.32
N LYS A 102 -7.25 -5.38 1.59
CA LYS A 102 -8.61 -5.66 2.10
C LYS A 102 -9.71 -4.87 1.39
N ARG A 103 -9.44 -3.63 0.98
CA ARG A 103 -10.45 -2.75 0.38
C ARG A 103 -10.60 -2.93 -1.13
N GLU A 104 -9.51 -3.24 -1.84
CA GLU A 104 -9.47 -3.23 -3.29
C GLU A 104 -9.29 -4.64 -3.88
N VAL A 105 -8.36 -5.43 -3.34
CA VAL A 105 -7.96 -6.71 -3.93
C VAL A 105 -8.87 -7.85 -3.48
N ASP A 106 -9.12 -7.98 -2.17
CA ASP A 106 -9.91 -9.09 -1.62
C ASP A 106 -11.36 -9.11 -2.14
N PRO A 107 -12.09 -7.96 -2.28
CA PRO A 107 -13.40 -7.94 -2.91
C PRO A 107 -13.36 -8.32 -4.39
N THR A 108 -12.31 -7.89 -5.12
CA THR A 108 -12.13 -8.24 -6.53
C THR A 108 -11.90 -9.74 -6.70
N LEU A 109 -11.03 -10.34 -5.91
CA LEU A 109 -10.80 -11.79 -5.92
C LEU A 109 -12.08 -12.56 -5.55
N SER A 110 -12.85 -12.09 -4.57
CA SER A 110 -14.13 -12.69 -4.19
C SER A 110 -15.13 -12.65 -5.33
N LEU A 111 -15.26 -11.51 -6.02
CA LEU A 111 -16.13 -11.35 -7.18
C LEU A 111 -15.71 -12.30 -8.31
N LEU A 112 -14.44 -12.36 -8.65
CA LEU A 112 -13.91 -13.24 -9.70
C LEU A 112 -14.19 -14.70 -9.38
N ARG A 113 -13.91 -15.15 -8.16
CA ARG A 113 -14.21 -16.53 -7.71
C ARG A 113 -15.69 -16.87 -7.87
N THR A 114 -16.58 -15.96 -7.47
CA THR A 114 -18.03 -16.18 -7.60
C THR A 114 -18.46 -16.32 -9.05
N ASN A 115 -17.94 -15.46 -9.95
CA ASN A 115 -18.29 -15.52 -11.37
C ASN A 115 -17.71 -16.75 -12.08
N LEU A 116 -16.55 -17.24 -11.66
CA LEU A 116 -15.92 -18.44 -12.22
C LEU A 116 -16.65 -19.74 -11.81
N LEU A 117 -17.51 -19.71 -10.80
CA LEU A 117 -18.35 -20.86 -10.43
C LEU A 117 -19.59 -21.04 -11.33
N VAL A 118 -19.95 -20.01 -12.09
CA VAL A 118 -21.09 -20.06 -13.03
C VAL A 118 -20.63 -20.70 -14.33
N SER A 119 -21.39 -21.65 -14.86
CA SER A 119 -21.06 -22.26 -16.15
C SER A 119 -21.33 -21.29 -17.30
N ALA A 120 -20.41 -21.22 -18.26
CA ALA A 120 -20.61 -20.47 -19.49
C ALA A 120 -21.68 -21.17 -20.37
N ASN A 121 -22.53 -20.38 -20.99
CA ASN A 121 -23.62 -20.89 -21.83
C ASN A 121 -23.39 -20.64 -23.33
N ASN A 122 -22.36 -19.90 -23.68
CA ASN A 122 -22.02 -19.56 -25.06
C ASN A 122 -20.53 -19.22 -25.19
N PRO A 123 -19.97 -19.21 -26.42
CA PRO A 123 -18.51 -18.93 -26.64
C PRO A 123 -18.04 -17.56 -26.13
N GLN A 124 -18.93 -16.56 -26.11
CA GLN A 124 -18.58 -15.24 -25.58
C GLN A 124 -18.36 -15.28 -24.05
N GLU A 125 -19.22 -16.02 -23.35
CA GLU A 125 -19.08 -16.22 -21.89
C GLU A 125 -17.85 -17.08 -21.56
N GLU A 126 -17.55 -18.10 -22.38
CA GLU A 126 -16.32 -18.90 -22.23
C GLU A 126 -15.07 -18.03 -22.33
N TYR A 127 -15.00 -17.15 -23.35
CA TYR A 127 -13.88 -16.20 -23.49
C TYR A 127 -13.79 -15.25 -22.30
N ALA A 128 -14.93 -14.72 -21.84
CA ALA A 128 -14.97 -13.83 -20.68
C ALA A 128 -14.50 -14.55 -19.41
N GLN A 129 -14.91 -15.80 -19.19
CA GLN A 129 -14.46 -16.61 -18.05
C GLN A 129 -12.95 -16.89 -18.12
N GLN A 130 -12.41 -17.21 -19.30
CA GLN A 130 -10.98 -17.38 -19.47
C GLN A 130 -10.23 -16.11 -19.07
N LYS A 131 -10.71 -14.92 -19.45
CA LYS A 131 -10.08 -13.66 -19.06
C LYS A 131 -10.21 -13.35 -17.58
N MET A 132 -11.35 -13.66 -16.97
CA MET A 132 -11.55 -13.55 -15.53
C MET A 132 -10.61 -14.48 -14.77
N GLN A 133 -10.38 -15.72 -15.26
CA GLN A 133 -9.43 -16.65 -14.66
C GLN A 133 -8.00 -16.13 -14.75
N GLU A 134 -7.56 -15.64 -15.91
CA GLU A 134 -6.23 -15.04 -16.08
C GLU A 134 -5.98 -13.88 -15.10
N ILE A 135 -7.00 -13.01 -14.91
CA ILE A 135 -6.93 -11.89 -13.96
C ILE A 135 -6.88 -12.41 -12.52
N HIS A 136 -7.73 -13.38 -12.18
CA HIS A 136 -7.76 -14.00 -10.85
C HIS A 136 -6.39 -14.57 -10.48
N ASP A 137 -5.81 -15.39 -11.36
CA ASP A 137 -4.55 -16.07 -11.11
C ASP A 137 -3.39 -15.09 -10.96
N LEU A 138 -3.38 -14.03 -11.78
CA LEU A 138 -2.40 -12.95 -11.65
C LEU A 138 -2.52 -12.22 -10.31
N LEU A 139 -3.74 -11.81 -9.91
CA LEU A 139 -3.96 -11.12 -8.65
C LEU A 139 -3.64 -12.00 -7.44
N GLU A 140 -4.00 -13.28 -7.49
CA GLU A 140 -3.70 -14.25 -6.42
C GLU A 140 -2.20 -14.45 -6.28
N MET A 141 -1.47 -14.67 -7.39
CA MET A 141 -0.02 -14.78 -7.40
C MET A 141 0.66 -13.53 -6.82
N LEU A 142 0.26 -12.33 -7.28
CA LEU A 142 0.83 -11.07 -6.78
C LEU A 142 0.55 -10.86 -5.29
N THR A 143 -0.65 -11.23 -4.84
CA THR A 143 -1.06 -11.09 -3.43
C THR A 143 -0.29 -12.06 -2.54
N GLN A 144 -0.11 -13.31 -2.95
CA GLN A 144 0.70 -14.29 -2.24
C GLN A 144 2.16 -13.85 -2.15
N TRP A 145 2.74 -13.42 -3.26
CA TRP A 145 4.11 -12.94 -3.31
C TRP A 145 4.32 -11.71 -2.41
N ALA A 146 3.41 -10.75 -2.45
CA ALA A 146 3.46 -9.59 -1.57
C ALA A 146 3.39 -9.98 -0.09
N GLY A 147 2.55 -10.96 0.27
CA GLY A 147 2.48 -11.50 1.63
C GLY A 147 3.79 -12.13 2.11
N GLU A 148 4.51 -12.84 1.23
CA GLU A 148 5.83 -13.37 1.58
C GLU A 148 6.87 -12.25 1.78
N LEU A 149 6.83 -11.20 0.94
CA LEU A 149 7.74 -10.06 1.09
C LEU A 149 7.52 -9.30 2.41
N GLN A 150 6.28 -9.18 2.87
CA GLN A 150 5.95 -8.52 4.13
C GLN A 150 6.49 -9.24 5.37
N ARG A 151 6.73 -10.56 5.28
CA ARG A 151 7.32 -11.36 6.35
C ARG A 151 8.82 -11.15 6.51
N LEU A 152 9.45 -10.55 5.50
CA LEU A 152 10.88 -10.27 5.52
C LEU A 152 11.20 -9.01 6.33
N SER A 153 12.35 -9.00 7.00
CA SER A 153 12.90 -7.77 7.53
C SER A 153 13.35 -6.84 6.39
N PRO A 154 13.42 -5.52 6.61
CA PRO A 154 13.91 -4.57 5.59
C PRO A 154 15.27 -4.95 5.00
N GLU A 155 16.17 -5.51 5.82
CA GLU A 155 17.50 -5.97 5.41
C GLU A 155 17.39 -7.16 4.47
N ASN A 156 16.59 -8.17 4.82
CA ASN A 156 16.38 -9.36 4.02
C ASN A 156 15.66 -9.02 2.69
N LEU A 157 14.70 -8.11 2.72
CA LEU A 157 14.05 -7.61 1.50
C LEU A 157 15.07 -6.91 0.60
N SER A 158 15.91 -6.05 1.15
CA SER A 158 16.97 -5.38 0.38
C SER A 158 17.96 -6.38 -0.24
N ALA A 159 18.32 -7.45 0.49
CA ALA A 159 19.16 -8.53 -0.03
C ALA A 159 18.48 -9.28 -1.17
N LEU A 160 17.19 -9.63 -1.01
CA LEU A 160 16.39 -10.28 -2.03
C LEU A 160 16.28 -9.43 -3.31
N MET A 161 16.04 -8.13 -3.18
CA MET A 161 15.99 -7.23 -4.33
C MET A 161 17.33 -7.14 -5.08
N LYS A 162 18.46 -7.12 -4.36
CA LYS A 162 19.80 -7.15 -4.98
C LYS A 162 20.05 -8.47 -5.71
N LEU A 163 19.65 -9.60 -5.14
CA LEU A 163 19.74 -10.91 -5.79
C LEU A 163 18.85 -10.97 -7.03
N GLY A 164 17.60 -10.49 -6.95
CA GLY A 164 16.67 -10.42 -8.07
C GLY A 164 17.20 -9.58 -9.23
N ALA A 165 17.82 -8.44 -8.95
CA ALA A 165 18.48 -7.63 -9.97
C ALA A 165 19.65 -8.36 -10.65
N GLY A 166 20.42 -9.17 -9.90
CA GLY A 166 21.48 -10.03 -10.44
C GLY A 166 20.93 -11.12 -11.35
N VAL A 167 19.86 -11.79 -10.95
CA VAL A 167 19.18 -12.83 -11.73
C VAL A 167 18.58 -12.25 -13.01
N SER A 168 17.91 -11.10 -12.94
CA SER A 168 17.36 -10.39 -14.11
C SER A 168 18.44 -10.08 -15.14
N LYS A 169 19.61 -9.62 -14.69
CA LYS A 169 20.75 -9.35 -15.57
C LYS A 169 21.30 -10.62 -16.21
N MET A 170 21.35 -11.73 -15.48
CA MET A 170 21.74 -13.03 -16.05
C MET A 170 20.74 -13.54 -17.09
N LEU A 171 19.43 -13.39 -16.83
CA LEU A 171 18.39 -13.80 -17.77
C LEU A 171 18.43 -12.98 -19.06
N SER A 172 18.64 -11.66 -18.97
CA SER A 172 18.76 -10.79 -20.15
C SER A 172 19.99 -11.13 -21.01
N VAL A 173 21.12 -11.48 -20.39
CA VAL A 173 22.32 -11.95 -21.11
C VAL A 173 22.06 -13.31 -21.79
N LYS A 174 21.33 -14.22 -21.11
CA LYS A 174 20.95 -15.52 -21.71
C LYS A 174 20.04 -15.32 -22.93
N GLU A 175 19.05 -14.42 -22.87
CA GLU A 175 18.17 -14.11 -24.01
C GLU A 175 18.93 -13.50 -25.19
N GLN A 176 19.94 -12.65 -24.91
CA GLN A 176 20.81 -12.10 -25.96
C GLN A 176 21.71 -13.14 -26.61
N LEU A 177 22.20 -14.12 -25.83
CA LEU A 177 23.06 -15.18 -26.31
C LEU A 177 22.33 -16.35 -26.99
N PHE A 178 21.09 -16.61 -26.55
CA PHE A 178 20.21 -17.66 -27.04
C PHE A 178 18.80 -17.11 -27.30
N PRO A 179 18.59 -16.35 -28.40
CA PRO A 179 17.27 -15.85 -28.73
C PRO A 179 16.31 -17.03 -28.95
N SER A 180 15.28 -17.11 -28.13
CA SER A 180 14.24 -18.15 -28.23
C SER A 180 13.57 -18.06 -29.59
N GLN A 181 13.61 -19.11 -30.40
CA GLN A 181 12.97 -19.23 -31.72
C GLN A 181 11.43 -19.39 -31.60
N THR A 182 10.75 -18.52 -30.82
CA THR A 182 9.30 -18.58 -30.65
C THR A 182 8.61 -17.34 -31.25
N LYS A 183 8.97 -17.01 -32.51
CA LYS A 183 8.22 -16.05 -33.34
C LYS A 183 8.31 -16.40 -34.82
N ALA A 184 7.89 -17.61 -35.22
CA ALA A 184 7.69 -17.94 -36.62
C ALA A 184 6.62 -19.02 -36.79
N GLN A 185 5.37 -18.73 -36.37
CA GLN A 185 4.18 -19.41 -36.86
C GLN A 185 2.98 -18.46 -36.63
N GLY A 186 2.64 -17.70 -37.64
CA GLY A 186 1.47 -16.81 -37.58
C GLY A 186 1.43 -15.82 -38.72
N ASN A 187 1.64 -16.29 -39.97
CA ASN A 187 1.23 -15.48 -41.11
C ASN A 187 1.12 -16.35 -42.38
N ASP A 188 0.14 -17.26 -42.41
CA ASP A 188 -0.32 -17.92 -43.64
C ASP A 188 -1.83 -18.15 -43.53
N PHE A 189 -2.63 -17.08 -43.61
CA PHE A 189 -4.04 -17.13 -44.00
C PHE A 189 -4.39 -15.82 -44.71
N GLU A 190 -3.83 -15.64 -45.91
CA GLU A 190 -4.39 -14.85 -46.98
C GLU A 190 -4.23 -15.61 -48.29
N ARG A 191 -5.28 -16.33 -48.70
CA ARG A 191 -5.76 -16.53 -50.09
C ARG A 191 -7.15 -17.09 -50.08
#